data_83c082fc98640cd0448e28cd147e8127
#
_entry.id   83c082fc98640cd0448e28cd147e8127
#
_cell.length_a   1.000
_cell.length_b   1.000
_cell.length_c   1.000
_cell.angle_alpha   90.00
_cell.angle_beta   90.00
_cell.angle_gamma   90.00
#
_symmetry.space_group_name_H-M   'P 1'
#
loop_
_entity.id
_entity.type
_entity.pdbx_description
1 polymer ?
#
loop_
_entity_poly.entity_id
_entity_poly.type
_entity_poly.pdbx_seq_one_letter_code
_entity_poly.pdbx_strand_id
1 'polypeptide(L)'
;MSSSSPLSTKRDFCLGLLCTTALIGATPVLAQTQAPASEPKAPVWSIGQKPQLPPLPLLSGKTHRFDNHAGRVLIIEFWHTKCPFCKKQNPLLDAFYKKHKARGLDVVTVSIDKKLADAQDYMKDHGYSFAAGLADPVWHAIYKQRKGLPQLFVIDRAGVLRQIELREMFPDDILELERYL
;
A
#
# COMPACT_ATOMS: atom_id res chain seq x y z
N MET A 1 64.40 16.13 -14.55
CA MET A 1 65.44 16.51 -13.60
C MET A 1 65.08 15.74 -12.35
N SER A 2 65.75 14.62 -12.20
CA SER A 2 66.79 14.26 -11.20
C SER A 2 66.09 13.89 -9.91
N SER A 3 66.15 12.63 -9.60
CA SER A 3 67.17 11.84 -8.91
C SER A 3 66.85 11.80 -7.41
N SER A 4 66.89 10.80 -6.59
CA SER A 4 67.48 9.46 -6.62
C SER A 4 67.13 8.80 -5.26
N SER A 5 67.06 7.51 -5.25
CA SER A 5 67.19 6.67 -4.02
C SER A 5 68.62 6.71 -3.51
N PRO A 6 68.91 6.25 -2.27
CA PRO A 6 69.34 4.86 -2.08
C PRO A 6 68.97 4.23 -0.69
N LEU A 7 68.63 2.96 -0.67
CA LEU A 7 69.43 1.76 -0.25
C LEU A 7 69.90 1.63 1.22
N SER A 8 69.44 0.49 1.80
CA SER A 8 70.20 -0.46 2.58
C SER A 8 70.42 -0.23 4.09
N THR A 9 69.96 -1.17 4.93
CA THR A 9 70.94 -2.11 5.58
C THR A 9 70.16 -3.18 6.38
N LYS A 10 70.47 -4.42 6.06
CA LYS A 10 70.17 -5.63 6.84
C LYS A 10 70.82 -5.56 8.24
N ARG A 11 70.09 -6.12 9.21
CA ARG A 11 70.76 -6.87 10.30
C ARG A 11 69.77 -7.90 10.87
N ASP A 12 70.19 -9.14 10.68
CA ASP A 12 69.66 -10.36 11.31
C ASP A 12 69.84 -10.28 12.83
N PHE A 13 68.89 -10.76 13.58
CA PHE A 13 69.20 -11.44 14.84
C PHE A 13 68.14 -12.48 15.16
N CYS A 14 68.64 -13.65 15.46
CA CYS A 14 67.94 -14.89 15.73
C CYS A 14 67.20 -14.97 17.08
N LEU A 15 66.33 -15.95 17.11
CA LEU A 15 65.99 -16.86 18.20
C LEU A 15 65.00 -16.39 19.28
N GLY A 16 63.90 -17.11 19.34
CA GLY A 16 62.95 -17.11 20.45
C GLY A 16 61.72 -17.95 20.15
N LEU A 17 61.88 -19.24 20.14
CA LEU A 17 60.86 -20.24 20.02
C LEU A 17 59.97 -20.25 21.28
N LEU A 18 58.77 -19.70 21.25
CA LEU A 18 57.74 -19.97 22.25
C LEU A 18 56.43 -20.29 21.51
N CYS A 19 56.18 -21.57 21.45
CA CYS A 19 54.93 -22.16 20.94
C CYS A 19 53.82 -21.93 21.97
N THR A 20 52.96 -20.92 21.77
CA THR A 20 51.73 -20.80 22.51
C THR A 20 50.59 -21.27 21.60
N THR A 21 50.06 -22.46 21.90
CA THR A 21 48.87 -23.02 21.31
C THR A 21 47.68 -22.14 21.67
N ALA A 22 47.24 -21.25 20.76
CA ALA A 22 45.99 -20.54 20.86
C ALA A 22 44.84 -21.51 20.51
N LEU A 23 44.12 -21.94 21.53
CA LEU A 23 42.83 -22.59 21.40
C LEU A 23 41.87 -21.58 20.78
N ILE A 24 41.62 -21.71 19.47
CA ILE A 24 40.54 -20.99 18.76
C ILE A 24 39.23 -21.64 19.19
N GLY A 25 38.60 -21.03 20.20
CA GLY A 25 37.24 -21.37 20.59
C GLY A 25 36.28 -21.01 19.46
N ALA A 26 35.83 -22.00 18.71
CA ALA A 26 34.74 -21.86 17.77
C ALA A 26 33.45 -21.62 18.57
N THR A 27 33.00 -20.38 18.63
CA THR A 27 31.69 -20.05 19.17
C THR A 27 30.65 -20.53 18.13
N PRO A 28 29.66 -21.39 18.49
CA PRO A 28 28.62 -21.74 17.57
C PRO A 28 27.77 -20.50 17.29
N VAL A 29 27.81 -20.03 16.04
CA VAL A 29 26.83 -19.05 15.53
C VAL A 29 25.49 -19.77 15.50
N LEU A 30 24.67 -19.53 16.52
CA LEU A 30 23.26 -19.93 16.51
C LEU A 30 22.60 -19.16 15.36
N ALA A 31 22.38 -19.84 14.25
CA ALA A 31 21.54 -19.34 13.18
C ALA A 31 20.13 -19.12 13.77
N GLN A 32 19.81 -17.85 14.03
CA GLN A 32 18.45 -17.45 14.39
C GLN A 32 17.57 -17.68 13.16
N THR A 33 16.88 -18.80 13.14
CA THR A 33 15.79 -19.06 12.19
C THR A 33 14.71 -18.02 12.49
N GLN A 34 14.68 -16.92 11.73
CA GLN A 34 13.58 -15.96 11.80
C GLN A 34 12.33 -16.71 11.37
N ALA A 35 11.39 -16.89 12.30
CA ALA A 35 10.07 -17.37 11.99
C ALA A 35 9.47 -16.47 10.89
N PRO A 36 8.74 -17.03 9.89
CA PRO A 36 8.11 -16.23 8.87
C PRO A 36 7.22 -15.19 9.56
N ALA A 37 7.42 -13.91 9.24
CA ALA A 37 6.62 -12.82 9.75
C ALA A 37 5.16 -13.15 9.43
N SER A 38 4.32 -13.31 10.45
CA SER A 38 2.89 -13.56 10.28
C SER A 38 2.31 -12.42 9.43
N GLU A 39 1.61 -12.77 8.34
CA GLU A 39 0.92 -11.77 7.51
C GLU A 39 0.06 -10.87 8.43
N PRO A 40 0.06 -9.56 8.23
CA PRO A 40 -0.72 -8.64 9.05
C PRO A 40 -2.20 -9.04 8.98
N LYS A 41 -2.79 -9.34 10.14
CA LYS A 41 -4.20 -9.72 10.22
C LYS A 41 -5.05 -8.50 9.85
N ALA A 42 -5.59 -8.50 8.63
CA ALA A 42 -6.41 -7.41 8.15
C ALA A 42 -7.74 -7.34 8.91
N PRO A 43 -8.27 -6.12 9.15
CA PRO A 43 -9.60 -5.96 9.72
C PRO A 43 -10.66 -6.54 8.78
N VAL A 44 -11.65 -7.24 9.32
CA VAL A 44 -12.79 -7.75 8.54
C VAL A 44 -13.83 -6.66 8.43
N TRP A 45 -14.23 -6.35 7.19
CA TRP A 45 -15.25 -5.33 6.91
C TRP A 45 -16.62 -5.99 6.70
N SER A 46 -17.57 -5.67 7.57
CA SER A 46 -18.93 -6.23 7.55
C SER A 46 -19.97 -5.12 7.55
N ILE A 47 -21.07 -5.33 6.78
CA ILE A 47 -22.19 -4.39 6.76
C ILE A 47 -22.76 -4.23 8.18
N GLY A 48 -23.12 -3.01 8.53
CA GLY A 48 -23.63 -2.64 9.85
C GLY A 48 -22.55 -2.32 10.89
N GLN A 49 -21.26 -2.52 10.58
CA GLN A 49 -20.16 -2.24 11.49
C GLN A 49 -19.35 -1.01 11.01
N LYS A 50 -18.61 -0.41 11.94
CA LYS A 50 -17.62 0.63 11.62
C LYS A 50 -16.31 -0.04 11.22
N PRO A 51 -15.91 0.02 9.95
CA PRO A 51 -14.68 -0.61 9.51
C PRO A 51 -13.47 0.13 10.07
N GLN A 52 -12.42 -0.61 10.46
CA GLN A 52 -11.12 -0.02 10.71
C GLN A 52 -10.48 0.33 9.36
N LEU A 53 -10.17 1.60 9.17
CA LEU A 53 -9.57 2.14 7.95
C LEU A 53 -8.08 2.41 8.22
N PRO A 54 -7.16 1.55 7.77
CA PRO A 54 -5.74 1.78 7.94
C PRO A 54 -5.30 2.99 7.08
N PRO A 55 -4.22 3.69 7.45
CA PRO A 55 -3.65 4.72 6.58
C PRO A 55 -3.35 4.17 5.19
N LEU A 56 -3.61 4.95 4.14
CA LEU A 56 -3.41 4.56 2.75
C LEU A 56 -2.24 5.35 2.13
N PRO A 57 -1.20 4.67 1.63
CA PRO A 57 -0.19 5.32 0.81
C PRO A 57 -0.79 5.82 -0.50
N LEU A 58 -0.85 7.15 -0.70
CA LEU A 58 -1.36 7.74 -1.93
C LEU A 58 -0.33 7.66 -3.06
N LEU A 59 -0.82 7.60 -4.30
CA LEU A 59 0.01 7.64 -5.50
C LEU A 59 0.85 8.94 -5.61
N SER A 60 0.44 9.99 -4.89
CA SER A 60 1.19 11.27 -4.78
C SER A 60 2.37 11.21 -3.81
N GLY A 61 2.62 10.08 -3.13
CA GLY A 61 3.65 9.93 -2.10
C GLY A 61 3.23 10.40 -0.70
N LYS A 62 2.01 10.96 -0.55
CA LYS A 62 1.45 11.32 0.75
C LYS A 62 0.75 10.12 1.39
N THR A 63 0.48 10.20 2.69
CA THR A 63 -0.36 9.22 3.40
C THR A 63 -1.74 9.81 3.63
N HIS A 64 -2.78 9.11 3.19
CA HIS A 64 -4.16 9.45 3.48
C HIS A 64 -4.58 8.83 4.81
N ARG A 65 -5.12 9.66 5.71
CA ARG A 65 -5.72 9.23 6.98
C ARG A 65 -7.21 9.45 6.91
N PHE A 66 -7.96 8.55 7.51
CA PHE A 66 -9.43 8.58 7.42
C PHE A 66 -10.11 9.30 8.59
N ASP A 67 -9.34 9.98 9.43
CA ASP A 67 -9.85 10.70 10.61
C ASP A 67 -10.78 11.87 10.21
N ASN A 68 -10.61 12.41 9.01
CA ASN A 68 -11.34 13.59 8.52
C ASN A 68 -12.66 13.26 7.77
N HIS A 69 -13.08 12.00 7.76
CA HIS A 69 -14.31 11.58 7.08
C HIS A 69 -15.55 11.56 7.98
N ALA A 70 -15.41 11.97 9.26
CA ALA A 70 -16.54 12.06 10.17
C ALA A 70 -17.62 13.02 9.63
N GLY A 71 -18.87 12.56 9.58
CA GLY A 71 -19.99 13.34 9.04
C GLY A 71 -20.06 13.39 7.51
N ARG A 72 -19.19 12.67 6.81
CA ARG A 72 -19.19 12.56 5.34
C ARG A 72 -19.50 11.13 4.92
N VAL A 73 -20.05 10.97 3.73
CA VAL A 73 -20.17 9.66 3.09
C VAL A 73 -18.83 9.34 2.43
N LEU A 74 -18.29 8.17 2.71
CA LEU A 74 -17.03 7.71 2.14
C LEU A 74 -17.27 6.49 1.25
N ILE A 75 -16.83 6.59 0.01
CA ILE A 75 -16.74 5.44 -0.91
C ILE A 75 -15.28 5.01 -1.00
N ILE A 76 -15.04 3.72 -0.80
CA ILE A 76 -13.74 3.09 -1.04
C ILE A 76 -13.90 2.10 -2.18
N GLU A 77 -13.05 2.21 -3.21
CA GLU A 77 -13.05 1.28 -4.34
C GLU A 77 -11.69 0.64 -4.53
N PHE A 78 -11.63 -0.71 -4.59
CA PHE A 78 -10.45 -1.42 -5.07
C PHE A 78 -10.55 -1.64 -6.58
N TRP A 79 -9.44 -1.36 -7.27
CA TRP A 79 -9.35 -1.45 -8.72
C TRP A 79 -7.96 -1.89 -9.18
N HIS A 80 -7.83 -2.17 -10.48
CA HIS A 80 -6.56 -2.51 -11.13
C HIS A 80 -6.54 -1.92 -12.55
N THR A 81 -5.40 -1.43 -13.00
CA THR A 81 -5.23 -0.80 -14.34
C THR A 81 -5.64 -1.70 -15.51
N LYS A 82 -5.51 -3.02 -15.37
CA LYS A 82 -5.89 -4.01 -16.39
C LYS A 82 -7.32 -4.55 -16.24
N CYS A 83 -8.07 -4.07 -15.24
CA CYS A 83 -9.44 -4.51 -15.01
C CYS A 83 -10.41 -3.82 -16.00
N PRO A 84 -11.05 -4.53 -16.94
CA PRO A 84 -11.94 -3.92 -17.93
C PRO A 84 -13.20 -3.32 -17.31
N PHE A 85 -13.71 -3.92 -16.25
CA PHE A 85 -14.89 -3.45 -15.51
C PHE A 85 -14.57 -2.17 -14.71
N CYS A 86 -13.39 -2.09 -14.10
CA CYS A 86 -12.93 -0.87 -13.44
C CYS A 86 -12.80 0.30 -14.42
N LYS A 87 -12.31 0.03 -15.64
CA LYS A 87 -12.20 1.06 -16.69
C LYS A 87 -13.56 1.65 -17.11
N LYS A 88 -14.62 0.87 -17.01
CA LYS A 88 -15.99 1.34 -17.29
C LYS A 88 -16.59 2.08 -16.11
N GLN A 89 -16.36 1.59 -14.88
CA GLN A 89 -16.93 2.17 -13.66
C GLN A 89 -16.26 3.47 -13.22
N ASN A 90 -14.93 3.56 -13.29
CA ASN A 90 -14.18 4.71 -12.77
C ASN A 90 -14.62 6.06 -13.33
N PRO A 91 -14.93 6.23 -14.64
CA PRO A 91 -15.48 7.49 -15.15
C PRO A 91 -16.82 7.87 -14.54
N LEU A 92 -17.69 6.87 -14.30
CA LEU A 92 -19.00 7.09 -13.69
C LEU A 92 -18.86 7.51 -12.23
N LEU A 93 -17.95 6.84 -11.49
CA LEU A 93 -17.65 7.16 -10.10
C LEU A 93 -17.01 8.54 -9.98
N ASP A 94 -16.12 8.94 -10.89
CA ASP A 94 -15.52 10.27 -10.91
C ASP A 94 -16.55 11.37 -11.19
N ALA A 95 -17.46 11.15 -12.14
CA ALA A 95 -18.56 12.06 -12.41
C ALA A 95 -19.48 12.22 -11.20
N PHE A 96 -19.82 11.11 -10.56
CA PHE A 96 -20.61 11.09 -9.33
C PHE A 96 -19.92 11.84 -8.19
N TYR A 97 -18.62 11.61 -7.99
CA TYR A 97 -17.81 12.33 -7.00
C TYR A 97 -17.81 13.84 -7.26
N LYS A 98 -17.52 14.27 -8.49
CA LYS A 98 -17.52 15.69 -8.88
C LYS A 98 -18.83 16.37 -8.57
N LYS A 99 -19.96 15.69 -8.85
CA LYS A 99 -21.32 16.20 -8.60
C LYS A 99 -21.60 16.34 -7.11
N HIS A 100 -21.14 15.42 -6.28
CA HIS A 100 -21.60 15.29 -4.90
C HIS A 100 -20.56 15.64 -3.82
N LYS A 101 -19.29 15.91 -4.16
CA LYS A 101 -18.25 16.26 -3.18
C LYS A 101 -18.62 17.44 -2.28
N ALA A 102 -19.32 18.45 -2.82
CA ALA A 102 -19.79 19.60 -2.04
C ALA A 102 -20.94 19.23 -1.05
N ARG A 103 -21.66 18.13 -1.29
CA ARG A 103 -22.69 17.58 -0.40
C ARG A 103 -22.12 16.67 0.70
N GLY A 104 -20.81 16.54 0.79
CA GLY A 104 -20.16 15.70 1.80
C GLY A 104 -19.88 14.28 1.35
N LEU A 105 -19.66 14.06 0.04
CA LEU A 105 -19.11 12.81 -0.48
C LEU A 105 -17.59 12.87 -0.53
N ASP A 106 -16.94 11.81 -0.07
CA ASP A 106 -15.54 11.51 -0.33
C ASP A 106 -15.42 10.19 -1.10
N VAL A 107 -14.48 10.16 -2.03
CA VAL A 107 -14.13 8.94 -2.78
C VAL A 107 -12.63 8.73 -2.67
N VAL A 108 -12.23 7.56 -2.20
CA VAL A 108 -10.84 7.14 -2.07
C VAL A 108 -10.71 5.79 -2.74
N THR A 109 -9.80 5.68 -3.70
CA THR A 109 -9.62 4.45 -4.46
C THR A 109 -8.27 3.79 -4.13
N VAL A 110 -8.23 2.47 -4.21
CA VAL A 110 -7.07 1.66 -3.84
C VAL A 110 -6.70 0.77 -5.02
N SER A 111 -5.62 1.11 -5.71
CA SER A 111 -5.06 0.25 -6.74
C SER A 111 -4.40 -0.98 -6.12
N ILE A 112 -4.69 -2.15 -6.69
CA ILE A 112 -4.00 -3.41 -6.34
C ILE A 112 -2.90 -3.76 -7.36
N ASP A 113 -2.48 -2.81 -8.17
CA ASP A 113 -1.34 -2.98 -9.07
C ASP A 113 -0.05 -3.28 -8.30
N LYS A 114 0.84 -4.02 -8.93
CA LYS A 114 2.15 -4.33 -8.31
C LYS A 114 3.14 -3.16 -8.38
N LYS A 115 2.97 -2.30 -9.37
CA LYS A 115 3.88 -1.17 -9.63
C LYS A 115 3.16 0.15 -9.41
N LEU A 116 3.76 1.00 -8.61
CA LEU A 116 3.26 2.36 -8.36
C LEU A 116 3.10 3.14 -9.66
N ALA A 117 4.08 3.05 -10.57
CA ALA A 117 4.08 3.76 -11.85
C ALA A 117 2.86 3.41 -12.71
N ASP A 118 2.46 2.13 -12.78
CA ASP A 118 1.31 1.72 -13.60
C ASP A 118 0.03 2.43 -13.13
N ALA A 119 -0.18 2.51 -11.81
CA ALA A 119 -1.34 3.20 -11.24
C ALA A 119 -1.25 4.73 -11.39
N GLN A 120 -0.04 5.31 -11.26
CA GLN A 120 0.18 6.75 -11.43
C GLN A 120 -0.10 7.19 -12.87
N ASP A 121 0.44 6.47 -13.86
CA ASP A 121 0.23 6.75 -15.28
C ASP A 121 -1.26 6.63 -15.64
N TYR A 122 -1.93 5.58 -15.17
CA TYR A 122 -3.35 5.39 -15.37
C TYR A 122 -4.18 6.57 -14.84
N MET A 123 -3.94 7.00 -13.60
CA MET A 123 -4.65 8.13 -13.01
C MET A 123 -4.40 9.44 -13.76
N LYS A 124 -3.16 9.66 -14.21
CA LYS A 124 -2.77 10.84 -15.02
C LYS A 124 -3.47 10.85 -16.37
N ASP A 125 -3.46 9.71 -17.07
CA ASP A 125 -4.05 9.59 -18.41
C ASP A 125 -5.56 9.80 -18.43
N HIS A 126 -6.25 9.41 -17.34
CA HIS A 126 -7.70 9.53 -17.25
C HIS A 126 -8.17 10.82 -16.54
N GLY A 127 -7.30 11.51 -15.82
CA GLY A 127 -7.61 12.78 -15.15
C GLY A 127 -8.69 12.68 -14.08
N TYR A 128 -8.78 11.55 -13.38
CA TYR A 128 -9.75 11.38 -12.29
C TYR A 128 -9.46 12.31 -11.11
N SER A 129 -10.53 12.80 -10.47
CA SER A 129 -10.46 13.79 -9.40
C SER A 129 -10.49 13.21 -7.99
N PHE A 130 -10.84 11.94 -7.84
CA PHE A 130 -10.83 11.27 -6.56
C PHE A 130 -9.40 10.92 -6.10
N ALA A 131 -9.21 10.74 -4.79
CA ALA A 131 -7.93 10.31 -4.24
C ALA A 131 -7.66 8.84 -4.59
N ALA A 132 -6.41 8.54 -4.97
CA ALA A 132 -5.99 7.17 -5.27
C ALA A 132 -4.71 6.81 -4.52
N GLY A 133 -4.67 5.60 -3.96
CA GLY A 133 -3.51 5.02 -3.30
C GLY A 133 -3.14 3.67 -3.89
N LEU A 134 -1.95 3.17 -3.50
CA LEU A 134 -1.50 1.82 -3.82
C LEU A 134 -1.69 0.94 -2.59
N ALA A 135 -2.26 -0.25 -2.79
CA ALA A 135 -2.46 -1.21 -1.72
C ALA A 135 -1.11 -1.66 -1.14
N ASP A 136 -0.90 -1.42 0.15
CA ASP A 136 0.13 -2.04 0.96
C ASP A 136 -0.32 -3.46 1.41
N PRO A 137 0.49 -4.21 2.17
CA PRO A 137 0.10 -5.56 2.62
C PRO A 137 -1.22 -5.60 3.39
N VAL A 138 -1.55 -4.55 4.19
CA VAL A 138 -2.81 -4.51 4.95
C VAL A 138 -4.00 -4.30 4.02
N TRP A 139 -3.91 -3.35 3.08
CA TRP A 139 -4.94 -3.11 2.07
C TRP A 139 -5.13 -4.30 1.14
N HIS A 140 -4.04 -4.97 0.75
CA HIS A 140 -4.13 -6.23 -0.01
C HIS A 140 -4.85 -7.33 0.78
N ALA A 141 -4.61 -7.43 2.08
CA ALA A 141 -5.28 -8.42 2.91
C ALA A 141 -6.78 -8.11 3.09
N ILE A 142 -7.19 -6.82 3.14
CA ILE A 142 -8.60 -6.40 3.09
C ILE A 142 -9.23 -6.80 1.74
N TYR A 143 -8.58 -6.46 0.62
CA TYR A 143 -9.03 -6.80 -0.72
C TYR A 143 -9.25 -8.31 -0.89
N LYS A 144 -8.30 -9.13 -0.43
CA LYS A 144 -8.34 -10.60 -0.59
C LYS A 144 -9.48 -11.30 0.16
N GLN A 145 -10.18 -10.62 1.07
CA GLN A 145 -11.34 -11.20 1.78
C GLN A 145 -12.52 -11.47 0.83
N ARG A 146 -12.52 -10.87 -0.35
CA ARG A 146 -13.56 -11.02 -1.37
C ARG A 146 -12.91 -11.24 -2.72
N LYS A 147 -13.67 -11.79 -3.67
CA LYS A 147 -13.18 -12.04 -5.02
C LYS A 147 -13.79 -11.04 -6.01
N GLY A 148 -13.02 -10.73 -7.04
CA GLY A 148 -13.45 -9.88 -8.14
C GLY A 148 -13.00 -8.42 -8.01
N LEU A 149 -13.17 -7.69 -9.10
CA LEU A 149 -12.95 -6.25 -9.24
C LEU A 149 -13.99 -5.68 -10.20
N PRO A 150 -14.39 -4.43 -10.01
CA PRO A 150 -14.11 -3.58 -8.85
C PRO A 150 -14.76 -4.11 -7.57
N GLN A 151 -14.23 -3.68 -6.39
CA GLN A 151 -14.91 -3.86 -5.11
C GLN A 151 -15.19 -2.48 -4.53
N LEU A 152 -16.46 -2.15 -4.31
CA LEU A 152 -16.85 -0.84 -3.79
C LEU A 152 -17.53 -0.99 -2.43
N PHE A 153 -17.19 -0.10 -1.52
CA PHE A 153 -17.66 -0.05 -0.15
C PHE A 153 -18.21 1.34 0.14
N VAL A 154 -19.44 1.41 0.65
CA VAL A 154 -20.08 2.67 1.04
C VAL A 154 -20.18 2.75 2.54
N ILE A 155 -19.56 3.78 3.12
CA ILE A 155 -19.55 4.09 4.54
C ILE A 155 -20.34 5.38 4.73
N ASP A 156 -21.35 5.34 5.58
CA ASP A 156 -22.25 6.47 5.82
C ASP A 156 -21.58 7.57 6.71
N ARG A 157 -22.31 8.66 6.93
CA ARG A 157 -21.88 9.78 7.76
C ARG A 157 -21.59 9.41 9.22
N ALA A 158 -22.17 8.31 9.71
CA ALA A 158 -21.92 7.78 11.06
C ALA A 158 -20.67 6.87 11.09
N GLY A 159 -20.01 6.65 9.95
CA GLY A 159 -18.86 5.77 9.80
C GLY A 159 -19.24 4.29 9.72
N VAL A 160 -20.50 3.95 9.43
CA VAL A 160 -20.98 2.57 9.34
C VAL A 160 -20.98 2.10 7.89
N LEU A 161 -20.42 0.91 7.64
CA LEU A 161 -20.44 0.28 6.32
C LEU A 161 -21.87 -0.15 5.97
N ARG A 162 -22.41 0.41 4.90
CA ARG A 162 -23.81 0.21 4.48
C ARG A 162 -23.96 -0.67 3.26
N GLN A 163 -22.98 -0.65 2.37
CA GLN A 163 -23.07 -1.37 1.09
C GLN A 163 -21.71 -1.92 0.69
N ILE A 164 -21.72 -3.08 0.07
CA ILE A 164 -20.54 -3.73 -0.55
C ILE A 164 -20.96 -4.20 -1.92
N GLU A 165 -20.29 -3.70 -2.97
CA GLU A 165 -20.46 -4.15 -4.35
C GLU A 165 -19.18 -4.85 -4.83
N LEU A 166 -19.35 -6.01 -5.47
CA LEU A 166 -18.23 -6.89 -5.83
C LEU A 166 -18.08 -7.08 -7.34
N ARG A 167 -18.68 -6.21 -8.13
CA ARG A 167 -18.62 -6.22 -9.61
C ARG A 167 -18.87 -4.82 -10.15
N GLU A 168 -18.81 -4.67 -11.48
CA GLU A 168 -19.16 -3.44 -12.18
C GLU A 168 -20.57 -2.97 -11.78
N MET A 169 -20.66 -1.72 -11.38
CA MET A 169 -21.91 -0.99 -11.20
C MET A 169 -22.25 -0.25 -12.49
N PHE A 170 -23.50 -0.34 -12.90
CA PHE A 170 -24.01 0.41 -14.05
C PHE A 170 -24.36 1.86 -13.63
N PRO A 171 -24.64 2.75 -14.61
CA PRO A 171 -24.95 4.15 -14.30
C PRO A 171 -26.06 4.31 -13.26
N ASP A 172 -27.14 3.52 -13.34
CA ASP A 172 -28.25 3.59 -12.39
C ASP A 172 -27.83 3.14 -10.99
N ASP A 173 -27.00 2.09 -10.88
CA ASP A 173 -26.47 1.62 -9.59
C ASP A 173 -25.61 2.70 -8.91
N ILE A 174 -24.79 3.42 -9.69
CA ILE A 174 -23.98 4.54 -9.18
C ILE A 174 -24.89 5.70 -8.73
N LEU A 175 -25.96 6.00 -9.46
CA LEU A 175 -26.91 7.05 -9.09
C LEU A 175 -27.67 6.70 -7.79
N GLU A 176 -27.99 5.43 -7.56
CA GLU A 176 -28.61 4.99 -6.32
C GLU A 176 -27.77 5.24 -5.06
N LEU A 177 -26.45 5.42 -5.19
CA LEU A 177 -25.59 5.79 -4.06
C LEU A 177 -25.96 7.17 -3.48
N GLU A 178 -26.71 7.99 -4.22
CA GLU A 178 -27.20 9.29 -3.74
C GLU A 178 -28.06 9.19 -2.47
N ARG A 179 -28.67 8.03 -2.23
CA ARG A 179 -29.47 7.75 -1.01
C ARG A 179 -28.68 7.85 0.30
N TYR A 180 -27.35 7.83 0.24
CA TYR A 180 -26.48 7.95 1.43
C TYR A 180 -26.05 9.39 1.73
N LEU A 181 -26.33 10.38 0.82
CA LEU A 181 -25.84 11.75 0.89
C LEU A 181 -26.72 12.71 1.73
#